data_dd5d224f1488b81c425a40de93a06039
#
_entry.id   dd5d224f1488b81c425a40de93a06039
#
_cell.length_a   1.000
_cell.length_b   1.000
_cell.length_c   1.000
_cell.angle_alpha   90.00
_cell.angle_beta   90.00
_cell.angle_gamma   90.00
#
_symmetry.space_group_name_H-M   'P 1'
#
loop_
_entity.id
_entity.type
_entity.pdbx_description
1 polymer ?
#
loop_
_entity_poly.entity_id
_entity_poly.type
_entity_poly.pdbx_seq_one_letter_code
_entity_poly.pdbx_strand_id
1 'polypeptide(L)'
;MNFHLHINRGAGAFVCGEGSALTASIEGNRGMPRVKPPRTVEQGLWGKPTVLNNVETYANVPKIILQGADWFHTIGTEGSPGTKTFSLTGSIENTGLIEVPMGTSLRHIIYDIGGGLKSGAAFKGVQIGGPSGGCLIDDQIDHPPVSYT
;
A
#
# COMPACT_ATOMS: atom_id res chain seq x y z
N MET A 1 11.47 -24.54 14.97
CA MET A 1 11.23 -24.03 13.60
C MET A 1 12.28 -22.98 13.31
N ASN A 2 13.12 -23.17 12.29
CA ASN A 2 14.13 -22.18 11.91
C ASN A 2 13.53 -21.31 10.80
N PHE A 3 13.15 -20.09 11.18
CA PHE A 3 12.67 -19.07 10.25
C PHE A 3 13.63 -17.88 10.26
N HIS A 4 14.10 -17.47 9.10
CA HIS A 4 15.01 -16.35 8.95
C HIS A 4 14.29 -15.23 8.19
N LEU A 5 14.31 -14.03 8.77
CA LEU A 5 13.77 -12.83 8.15
C LEU A 5 14.92 -11.99 7.59
N HIS A 6 14.85 -11.66 6.31
CA HIS A 6 15.80 -10.77 5.65
C HIS A 6 15.09 -9.55 5.08
N ILE A 7 15.73 -8.38 5.20
CA ILE A 7 15.24 -7.13 4.62
C ILE A 7 16.17 -6.73 3.48
N ASN A 8 15.63 -6.71 2.27
CA ASN A 8 16.33 -6.18 1.10
C ASN A 8 15.77 -4.79 0.76
N ARG A 9 16.67 -3.83 0.56
CA ARG A 9 16.30 -2.49 0.11
C ARG A 9 16.38 -2.43 -1.40
N GLY A 10 15.27 -2.01 -2.04
CA GLY A 10 15.25 -1.68 -3.46
C GLY A 10 15.59 -0.22 -3.71
N ALA A 11 15.72 0.14 -4.99
CA ALA A 11 15.98 1.51 -5.43
C ALA A 11 14.70 2.37 -5.59
N GLY A 12 13.54 1.88 -5.16
CA GLY A 12 12.26 2.59 -5.27
C GLY A 12 11.65 2.57 -6.68
N ALA A 13 12.09 1.68 -7.55
CA ALA A 13 11.51 1.56 -8.89
C ALA A 13 10.10 0.95 -8.82
N PHE A 14 9.11 1.66 -9.36
CA PHE A 14 7.70 1.27 -9.33
C PHE A 14 7.47 -0.11 -9.97
N VAL A 15 8.18 -0.44 -11.05
CA VAL A 15 8.08 -1.73 -11.73
C VAL A 15 8.42 -2.92 -10.82
N CYS A 16 9.26 -2.74 -9.79
CA CYS A 16 9.60 -3.77 -8.82
C CYS A 16 8.45 -4.10 -7.85
N GLY A 17 7.33 -3.39 -7.92
CA GLY A 17 6.09 -3.79 -7.25
C GLY A 17 5.37 -4.96 -7.91
N GLU A 18 5.65 -5.25 -9.18
CA GLU A 18 5.16 -6.45 -9.86
C GLU A 18 5.98 -7.67 -9.41
N GLY A 19 5.29 -8.78 -9.10
CA GLY A 19 5.89 -9.92 -8.42
C GLY A 19 7.09 -10.55 -9.14
N SER A 20 7.05 -10.69 -10.46
CA SER A 20 8.16 -11.28 -11.21
C SER A 20 9.35 -10.31 -11.34
N ALA A 21 9.09 -9.01 -11.44
CA ALA A 21 10.12 -7.97 -11.42
C ALA A 21 10.79 -7.89 -10.04
N LEU A 22 10.00 -8.03 -8.96
CA LEU A 22 10.50 -8.08 -7.59
C LEU A 22 11.44 -9.29 -7.37
N THR A 23 11.03 -10.48 -7.80
CA THR A 23 11.89 -11.68 -7.68
C THR A 23 13.19 -11.52 -8.45
N ALA A 24 13.14 -11.01 -9.67
CA ALA A 24 14.34 -10.73 -10.46
C ALA A 24 15.27 -9.71 -9.77
N SER A 25 14.70 -8.67 -9.17
CA SER A 25 15.46 -7.66 -8.42
C SER A 25 16.13 -8.25 -7.18
N ILE A 26 15.44 -9.12 -6.42
CA ILE A 26 16.02 -9.81 -5.26
C ILE A 26 17.17 -10.75 -5.67
N GLU A 27 17.07 -11.38 -6.84
CA GLU A 27 18.10 -12.23 -7.42
C GLU A 27 19.34 -11.44 -7.94
N GLY A 28 19.29 -10.09 -7.88
CA GLY A 28 20.35 -9.22 -8.39
C GLY A 28 20.26 -8.95 -9.89
N ASN A 29 19.17 -9.35 -10.54
CA ASN A 29 18.90 -9.11 -11.93
C ASN A 29 18.12 -7.81 -12.14
N ARG A 30 18.07 -7.33 -13.38
CA ARG A 30 17.21 -6.20 -13.74
C ARG A 30 15.75 -6.54 -13.44
N GLY A 31 15.07 -5.67 -12.68
CA GLY A 31 13.68 -5.83 -12.30
C GLY A 31 12.71 -5.64 -13.47
N MET A 32 12.60 -6.65 -14.31
CA MET A 32 11.69 -6.67 -15.46
C MET A 32 10.61 -7.73 -15.26
N PRO A 33 9.34 -7.41 -15.57
CA PRO A 33 8.25 -8.38 -15.54
C PRO A 33 8.49 -9.54 -16.49
N ARG A 34 8.08 -10.74 -16.08
CA ARG A 34 8.07 -11.94 -16.92
C ARG A 34 6.66 -12.27 -17.40
N VAL A 35 6.58 -12.86 -18.59
CA VAL A 35 5.33 -13.46 -19.09
C VAL A 35 4.96 -14.66 -18.21
N LYS A 36 3.70 -14.81 -17.89
CA LYS A 36 3.16 -15.96 -17.16
C LYS A 36 2.40 -16.88 -18.12
N PRO A 37 2.42 -18.21 -17.97
CA PRO A 37 3.11 -19.02 -16.95
C PRO A 37 4.64 -19.08 -17.13
N PRO A 38 5.44 -19.50 -16.13
CA PRO A 38 5.02 -20.03 -14.83
C PRO A 38 4.59 -18.93 -13.84
N ARG A 39 3.71 -19.28 -12.88
CA ARG A 39 3.36 -18.41 -11.76
C ARG A 39 4.45 -18.46 -10.69
N THR A 40 4.55 -17.42 -9.85
CA THR A 40 5.53 -17.35 -8.77
C THR A 40 5.44 -18.53 -7.79
N VAL A 41 4.23 -19.04 -7.56
CA VAL A 41 4.01 -20.24 -6.72
C VAL A 41 4.54 -21.53 -7.36
N GLU A 42 4.74 -21.56 -8.66
CA GLU A 42 5.31 -22.69 -9.40
C GLU A 42 6.81 -22.52 -9.54
N GLN A 43 7.25 -21.34 -9.95
CA GLN A 43 8.64 -20.99 -10.20
C GLN A 43 8.88 -19.50 -9.91
N GLY A 44 9.23 -19.21 -8.67
CA GLY A 44 9.52 -17.86 -8.16
C GLY A 44 11.01 -17.64 -7.93
N LEU A 45 11.35 -17.15 -6.74
CA LEU A 45 12.71 -16.78 -6.35
C LEU A 45 13.68 -17.97 -6.46
N TRP A 46 14.77 -17.77 -7.16
CA TRP A 46 15.77 -18.79 -7.53
C TRP A 46 15.15 -20.05 -8.16
N GLY A 47 14.10 -19.86 -8.94
CA GLY A 47 13.40 -20.95 -9.62
C GLY A 47 12.61 -21.88 -8.69
N LYS A 48 12.42 -21.52 -7.42
CA LYS A 48 11.69 -22.31 -6.43
C LYS A 48 10.26 -21.79 -6.24
N PRO A 49 9.32 -22.65 -5.83
CA PRO A 49 7.98 -22.22 -5.44
C PRO A 49 8.04 -21.11 -4.37
N THR A 50 7.40 -20.00 -4.63
CA THR A 50 7.50 -18.81 -3.78
C THR A 50 6.13 -18.21 -3.51
N VAL A 51 5.81 -17.99 -2.22
CA VAL A 51 4.62 -17.24 -1.79
C VAL A 51 4.99 -15.76 -1.74
N LEU A 52 4.18 -14.93 -2.38
CA LEU A 52 4.35 -13.48 -2.43
C LEU A 52 3.08 -12.80 -1.95
N ASN A 53 3.22 -11.90 -0.99
CA ASN A 53 2.16 -11.02 -0.50
C ASN A 53 2.71 -9.62 -0.24
N ASN A 54 1.83 -8.63 -0.19
CA ASN A 54 2.20 -7.28 0.20
C ASN A 54 2.71 -7.25 1.64
N VAL A 55 3.66 -6.36 1.92
CA VAL A 55 4.22 -6.15 3.27
C VAL A 55 3.11 -5.78 4.26
N GLU A 56 2.16 -4.96 3.87
CA GLU A 56 1.01 -4.57 4.69
C GLU A 56 0.15 -5.79 5.09
N THR A 57 -0.05 -6.74 4.16
CA THR A 57 -0.72 -8.01 4.45
C THR A 57 0.03 -8.79 5.53
N TYR A 58 1.35 -8.97 5.37
CA TYR A 58 2.16 -9.65 6.37
C TYR A 58 2.19 -8.93 7.72
N ALA A 59 2.16 -7.59 7.74
CA ALA A 59 2.14 -6.81 8.97
C ALA A 59 0.84 -7.00 9.77
N ASN A 60 -0.28 -7.23 9.09
CA ASN A 60 -1.57 -7.46 9.74
C ASN A 60 -1.74 -8.89 10.30
N VAL A 61 -1.12 -9.89 9.66
CA VAL A 61 -1.27 -11.31 10.04
C VAL A 61 -1.01 -11.58 11.53
N PRO A 62 0.08 -11.10 12.16
CA PRO A 62 0.32 -11.35 13.58
C PRO A 62 -0.79 -10.82 14.48
N LYS A 63 -1.31 -9.64 14.20
CA LYS A 63 -2.40 -9.04 14.97
C LYS A 63 -3.70 -9.82 14.82
N ILE A 64 -4.02 -10.24 13.62
CA ILE A 64 -5.21 -11.07 13.34
C ILE A 64 -5.12 -12.41 14.06
N ILE A 65 -3.95 -13.06 14.07
CA ILE A 65 -3.75 -14.32 14.79
C ILE A 65 -3.90 -14.13 16.31
N LEU A 66 -3.38 -13.03 16.86
CA LEU A 66 -3.39 -12.78 18.30
C LEU A 66 -4.75 -12.30 18.83
N GLN A 67 -5.48 -11.50 18.05
CA GLN A 67 -6.71 -10.82 18.48
C GLN A 67 -7.98 -11.40 17.85
N GLY A 68 -7.83 -12.20 16.82
CA GLY A 68 -8.94 -12.83 16.11
C GLY A 68 -9.46 -12.02 14.91
N ALA A 69 -10.18 -12.71 14.04
CA ALA A 69 -10.76 -12.11 12.84
C ALA A 69 -11.85 -11.09 13.17
N ASP A 70 -12.63 -11.36 14.20
CA ASP A 70 -13.71 -10.44 14.64
C ASP A 70 -13.16 -9.08 15.07
N TRP A 71 -12.03 -9.07 15.80
CA TRP A 71 -11.35 -7.82 16.13
C TRP A 71 -10.94 -7.04 14.87
N PHE A 72 -10.34 -7.70 13.89
CA PHE A 72 -9.94 -7.04 12.65
C PHE A 72 -11.14 -6.47 11.90
N HIS A 73 -12.26 -7.17 11.94
CA HIS A 73 -13.51 -6.75 11.28
C HIS A 73 -14.18 -5.55 11.96
N THR A 74 -13.85 -5.25 13.21
CA THR A 74 -14.35 -4.01 13.89
C THR A 74 -13.65 -2.74 13.44
N ILE A 75 -12.53 -2.84 12.74
CA ILE A 75 -11.75 -1.69 12.25
C ILE A 75 -12.09 -1.46 10.79
N GLY A 76 -12.35 -0.21 10.42
CA GLY A 76 -12.69 0.13 9.05
C GLY A 76 -14.17 0.11 8.76
N THR A 77 -14.57 -0.32 7.57
CA THR A 77 -15.96 -0.44 7.14
C THR A 77 -16.37 -1.89 6.98
N GLU A 78 -17.68 -2.16 6.92
CA GLU A 78 -18.22 -3.52 6.72
C GLU A 78 -17.65 -4.17 5.43
N GLY A 79 -17.61 -3.42 4.33
CA GLY A 79 -17.08 -3.92 3.04
C GLY A 79 -15.55 -3.87 2.92
N SER A 80 -14.87 -3.13 3.79
CA SER A 80 -13.42 -2.95 3.76
C SER A 80 -12.88 -2.86 5.18
N PRO A 81 -12.70 -3.99 5.86
CA PRO A 81 -12.17 -4.00 7.22
C PRO A 81 -10.66 -3.74 7.26
N GLY A 82 -10.19 -3.30 8.42
CA GLY A 82 -8.79 -3.04 8.72
C GLY A 82 -8.36 -1.60 8.46
N THR A 83 -7.06 -1.43 8.35
CA THR A 83 -6.39 -0.14 8.14
C THR A 83 -5.72 -0.08 6.78
N LYS A 84 -5.34 1.14 6.39
CA LYS A 84 -4.54 1.39 5.18
C LYS A 84 -3.41 2.36 5.47
N THR A 85 -2.20 2.00 5.02
CA THR A 85 -1.03 2.86 5.11
C THR A 85 -0.90 3.71 3.85
N PHE A 86 -0.71 5.03 4.02
CA PHE A 86 -0.46 5.99 2.95
C PHE A 86 0.88 6.67 3.14
N SER A 87 1.55 6.91 2.02
CA SER A 87 2.67 7.85 1.93
C SER A 87 2.14 9.19 1.45
N LEU A 88 2.06 10.16 2.35
CA LEU A 88 1.62 11.51 2.04
C LEU A 88 2.78 12.31 1.47
N THR A 89 2.56 12.94 0.32
CA THR A 89 3.54 13.79 -0.35
C THR A 89 2.86 14.90 -1.14
N GLY A 90 3.62 15.87 -1.57
CA GLY A 90 3.13 17.01 -2.35
C GLY A 90 3.05 18.30 -1.55
N SER A 91 2.09 19.17 -1.92
CA SER A 91 1.96 20.53 -1.37
C SER A 91 1.15 20.58 -0.07
N ILE A 92 1.43 19.68 0.87
CA ILE A 92 0.82 19.63 2.21
C ILE A 92 1.87 19.93 3.29
N GLU A 93 1.43 20.40 4.47
CA GLU A 93 2.34 20.78 5.55
C GLU A 93 3.12 19.56 6.10
N ASN A 94 2.42 18.47 6.41
CA ASN A 94 3.00 17.25 6.98
C ASN A 94 3.09 16.16 5.92
N THR A 95 4.30 15.81 5.52
CA THR A 95 4.58 14.67 4.63
C THR A 95 5.10 13.49 5.42
N GLY A 96 4.83 12.26 4.96
CA GLY A 96 5.32 11.05 5.63
C GLY A 96 4.37 9.87 5.49
N LEU A 97 4.59 8.85 6.32
CA LEU A 97 3.74 7.68 6.38
C LEU A 97 2.67 7.86 7.46
N ILE A 98 1.44 7.54 7.10
CA ILE A 98 0.31 7.49 8.04
C ILE A 98 -0.41 6.15 7.90
N GLU A 99 -1.08 5.72 8.96
CA GLU A 99 -1.99 4.59 8.94
C GLU A 99 -3.36 5.05 9.45
N VAL A 100 -4.40 4.75 8.70
CA VAL A 100 -5.78 5.14 9.01
C VAL A 100 -6.73 3.96 8.84
N PRO A 101 -7.84 3.90 9.60
CA PRO A 101 -8.90 2.94 9.34
C PRO A 101 -9.46 3.10 7.92
N MET A 102 -9.83 1.99 7.30
CA MET A 102 -10.60 2.04 6.07
C MET A 102 -11.92 2.80 6.32
N GLY A 103 -12.38 3.57 5.34
CA GLY A 103 -13.51 4.48 5.51
C GLY A 103 -13.15 5.91 5.92
N THR A 104 -11.88 6.19 6.23
CA THR A 104 -11.42 7.56 6.48
C THR A 104 -11.51 8.39 5.21
N SER A 105 -12.05 9.62 5.30
CA SER A 105 -12.15 10.50 4.15
C SER A 105 -10.79 11.08 3.74
N LEU A 106 -10.61 11.33 2.46
CA LEU A 106 -9.39 11.99 1.98
C LEU A 106 -9.26 13.42 2.50
N ARG A 107 -10.37 14.11 2.74
CA ARG A 107 -10.38 15.43 3.37
C ARG A 107 -9.74 15.38 4.74
N HIS A 108 -10.13 14.43 5.58
CA HIS A 108 -9.51 14.21 6.91
C HIS A 108 -8.01 13.93 6.79
N ILE A 109 -7.62 13.06 5.84
CA ILE A 109 -6.21 12.75 5.62
C ILE A 109 -5.40 13.98 5.20
N ILE A 110 -5.93 14.81 4.30
CA ILE A 110 -5.21 15.98 3.75
C ILE A 110 -5.16 17.11 4.76
N TYR A 111 -6.30 17.47 5.36
CA TYR A 111 -6.40 18.68 6.15
C TYR A 111 -6.10 18.47 7.63
N ASP A 112 -6.59 17.40 8.24
CA ASP A 112 -6.42 17.20 9.69
C ASP A 112 -5.09 16.50 9.98
N ILE A 113 -4.77 15.41 9.27
CA ILE A 113 -3.52 14.67 9.48
C ILE A 113 -2.37 15.34 8.72
N GLY A 114 -2.58 15.66 7.46
CA GLY A 114 -1.60 16.32 6.59
C GLY A 114 -1.37 17.80 6.93
N GLY A 115 -2.17 18.38 7.82
CA GLY A 115 -2.05 19.77 8.25
C GLY A 115 -2.49 20.81 7.21
N GLY A 116 -3.18 20.37 6.15
CA GLY A 116 -3.62 21.25 5.06
C GLY A 116 -2.55 21.58 4.04
N LEU A 117 -2.83 22.56 3.20
CA LEU A 117 -1.98 22.93 2.08
C LEU A 117 -0.94 23.97 2.49
N LYS A 118 0.28 23.82 2.01
CA LYS A 118 1.37 24.79 2.25
C LYS A 118 1.00 26.18 1.77
N SER A 119 1.36 27.18 2.58
CA SER A 119 1.24 28.60 2.22
C SER A 119 -0.17 29.08 1.87
N GLY A 120 -1.22 28.41 2.36
CA GLY A 120 -2.60 28.77 2.07
C GLY A 120 -3.01 28.58 0.61
N ALA A 121 -2.33 27.69 -0.11
CA ALA A 121 -2.65 27.35 -1.49
C ALA A 121 -4.09 26.79 -1.62
N ALA A 122 -4.73 27.01 -2.75
CA ALA A 122 -6.01 26.40 -3.05
C ALA A 122 -5.83 24.93 -3.45
N PHE A 123 -6.71 24.06 -2.95
CA PHE A 123 -6.74 22.66 -3.36
C PHE A 123 -7.12 22.53 -4.83
N LYS A 124 -6.37 21.75 -5.58
CA LYS A 124 -6.66 21.43 -7.00
C LYS A 124 -7.06 20.00 -7.22
N GLY A 125 -6.40 19.09 -6.52
CA GLY A 125 -6.65 17.66 -6.64
C GLY A 125 -5.63 16.83 -5.88
N VAL A 126 -5.97 15.58 -5.64
CA VAL A 126 -5.12 14.57 -5.06
C VAL A 126 -5.05 13.34 -5.97
N GLN A 127 -3.87 12.81 -6.17
CA GLN A 127 -3.67 11.53 -6.86
C GLN A 127 -3.59 10.40 -5.83
N ILE A 128 -4.31 9.31 -6.06
CA ILE A 128 -4.29 8.10 -5.25
C ILE A 128 -3.92 6.90 -6.12
N GLY A 129 -3.32 5.88 -5.49
CA GLY A 129 -2.96 4.62 -6.18
C GLY A 129 -1.60 4.66 -6.88
N GLY A 130 -0.77 5.67 -6.58
CA GLY A 130 0.55 5.82 -7.19
C GLY A 130 0.51 6.33 -8.63
N PRO A 131 1.57 6.11 -9.43
CA PRO A 131 1.72 6.71 -10.75
C PRO A 131 0.63 6.35 -11.77
N SER A 132 0.00 5.20 -11.62
CA SER A 132 -1.10 4.73 -12.48
C SER A 132 -2.49 4.99 -11.88
N GLY A 133 -2.57 5.67 -10.74
CA GLY A 133 -3.82 5.96 -10.05
C GLY A 133 -4.59 7.14 -10.63
N GLY A 134 -5.81 7.32 -10.14
CA GLY A 134 -6.69 8.44 -10.51
C GLY A 134 -6.43 9.70 -9.70
N CYS A 135 -6.96 10.82 -10.22
CA CYS A 135 -6.97 12.10 -9.53
C CYS A 135 -8.39 12.46 -9.12
N LEU A 136 -8.56 12.97 -7.90
CA LEU A 136 -9.82 13.46 -7.35
C LEU A 136 -9.72 14.95 -7.09
N ILE A 137 -10.80 15.66 -7.37
CA ILE A 137 -10.95 17.12 -7.13
C ILE A 137 -11.73 17.38 -5.84
N ASP A 138 -11.89 18.65 -5.47
CA ASP A 138 -12.37 19.06 -4.14
C ASP A 138 -13.75 18.49 -3.75
N ASP A 139 -14.68 18.42 -4.67
CA ASP A 139 -16.01 17.84 -4.44
C ASP A 139 -16.00 16.30 -4.29
N GLN A 140 -14.90 15.67 -4.63
CA GLN A 140 -14.74 14.21 -4.63
C GLN A 140 -13.99 13.68 -3.40
N ILE A 141 -13.29 14.51 -2.65
CA ILE A 141 -12.46 14.06 -1.51
C ILE A 141 -13.23 13.71 -0.24
N ASP A 142 -14.50 14.09 -0.19
CA ASP A 142 -15.42 13.69 0.88
C ASP A 142 -16.04 12.31 0.64
N HIS A 143 -16.15 11.92 -0.63
CA HIS A 143 -16.73 10.66 -1.09
C HIS A 143 -15.95 10.13 -2.31
N PRO A 144 -15.63 8.84 -2.37
CA PRO A 144 -15.85 7.80 -1.35
C PRO A 144 -14.77 7.83 -0.26
N PRO A 145 -15.08 7.30 0.92
CA PRO A 145 -14.05 7.01 1.90
C PRO A 145 -13.04 6.03 1.32
N VAL A 146 -11.83 6.01 1.84
CA VAL A 146 -10.81 5.01 1.46
C VAL A 146 -11.39 3.60 1.63
N SER A 147 -11.55 2.87 0.53
CA SER A 147 -12.12 1.52 0.51
C SER A 147 -11.47 0.67 -0.58
N TYR A 148 -11.73 -0.63 -0.57
CA TYR A 148 -11.31 -1.56 -1.62
C TYR A 148 -12.33 -1.65 -2.78
N THR A 149 -13.47 -0.99 -2.66
CA THR A 149 -14.56 -0.97 -3.65
C THR A 149 -14.74 0.41 -4.23
#